data_f586c92dbdb218ca642d0f419a8f5045
#
_entry.id   f586c92dbdb218ca642d0f419a8f5045
#
_cell.length_a   1.000
_cell.length_b   1.000
_cell.length_c   1.000
_cell.angle_alpha   90.00
_cell.angle_beta   90.00
_cell.angle_gamma   90.00
#
_symmetry.space_group_name_H-M   'P 1'
#
loop_
_entity.id
_entity.type
_entity.pdbx_description
1 polymer ?
#
loop_
_entity_poly.entity_id
_entity_poly.type
_entity_poly.pdbx_seq_one_letter_code
_entity_poly.pdbx_strand_id
1 'polypeptide(L)'
;MNTRMRTLVAAALVVGTASGPAVAHAAPASASSEWMAPSVSAPSVSAPPNAAALGAAIAGLGPQHPDATAALVRVGGTAGRWQGGSGVADIRTGRDAVEQGRFRAGSVTKAFTAAVVLQLAAEGRVDLDGPVRRHLPGTVPDRYGAVTVRQLLNHTSGIPAADGPGDSFEAQWEHRFEVADPHAQIANAVAKEREFAPGTAQHYLNINYTVLGVLIEKLTGMRYEEAVGARILKPLGLHGTSFPGRTGTRIHGPHNRGYQAIPQADGSRELRDVTEWNSSDRWAAGDIISTTTDLERFTMALFGGRVVPKDRLEEMFTVPDVRDRVSGKPAVMTAGLSRIVLPDGTVAWGKTGGRHGYNTAIGATRDLSRTLVYSVNATDAKGQDTNRVALGIVMAAFTK
;
A
#
# COMPACT_ATOMS: atom_id res chain seq x y z
N MET A 1 28.44 -12.00 33.46
CA MET A 1 27.04 -12.34 33.34
C MET A 1 26.56 -11.89 31.97
N ASN A 2 26.41 -12.83 31.04
CA ASN A 2 26.21 -12.56 29.62
C ASN A 2 24.73 -12.28 29.33
N THR A 3 24.41 -11.04 28.99
CA THR A 3 23.09 -10.68 28.44
C THR A 3 23.17 -10.81 26.92
N ARG A 4 22.66 -11.91 26.38
CA ARG A 4 22.51 -12.11 24.93
C ARG A 4 21.43 -11.16 24.41
N MET A 5 21.87 -10.16 23.69
CA MET A 5 21.02 -9.26 22.89
C MET A 5 20.39 -10.08 21.75
N ARG A 6 19.10 -10.40 21.88
CA ARG A 6 18.30 -11.02 20.82
C ARG A 6 18.02 -9.94 19.78
N THR A 7 18.69 -10.03 18.65
CA THR A 7 18.39 -9.23 17.47
C THR A 7 17.03 -9.66 16.92
N LEU A 8 16.00 -8.89 17.20
CA LEU A 8 14.69 -9.00 16.56
C LEU A 8 14.85 -8.58 15.10
N VAL A 9 14.80 -9.55 14.19
CA VAL A 9 14.66 -9.29 12.74
C VAL A 9 13.23 -8.81 12.54
N ALA A 10 13.01 -7.51 12.59
CA ALA A 10 11.77 -6.89 12.17
C ALA A 10 11.59 -7.16 10.68
N ALA A 11 10.56 -7.91 10.30
CA ALA A 11 10.12 -8.00 8.92
C ALA A 11 9.65 -6.60 8.52
N ALA A 12 10.50 -5.89 7.81
CA ALA A 12 10.28 -4.50 7.45
C ALA A 12 9.12 -4.39 6.45
N LEU A 13 7.98 -3.90 6.91
CA LEU A 13 6.99 -3.26 6.07
C LEU A 13 7.55 -1.87 5.68
N VAL A 14 8.64 -1.85 4.90
CA VAL A 14 9.28 -0.62 4.48
C VAL A 14 8.49 0.00 3.34
N VAL A 15 7.84 1.10 3.61
CA VAL A 15 7.47 2.07 2.57
C VAL A 15 8.75 2.89 2.29
N GLY A 16 9.58 2.40 1.37
CA GLY A 16 10.79 3.11 0.97
C GLY A 16 10.45 4.37 0.18
N THR A 17 10.83 5.51 0.71
CA THR A 17 11.08 6.71 -0.09
C THR A 17 12.57 6.68 -0.41
N ALA A 18 12.94 6.40 -1.67
CA ALA A 18 14.34 6.33 -2.05
C ALA A 18 14.83 7.66 -2.62
N SER A 19 15.90 8.19 -2.05
CA SER A 19 16.85 9.03 -2.76
C SER A 19 18.24 8.89 -2.10
N GLY A 20 19.23 8.38 -2.88
CA GLY A 20 20.64 8.33 -2.52
C GLY A 20 21.47 7.57 -3.55
N PRO A 21 22.74 7.99 -3.86
CA PRO A 21 23.45 7.61 -5.06
C PRO A 21 24.09 6.21 -5.01
N ALA A 22 24.13 5.56 -6.17
CA ALA A 22 24.67 4.24 -6.41
C ALA A 22 26.19 4.23 -6.61
N VAL A 23 26.87 3.21 -6.07
CA VAL A 23 28.21 2.77 -6.49
C VAL A 23 28.11 1.33 -6.98
N ALA A 24 28.55 1.11 -8.22
CA ALA A 24 28.50 -0.17 -8.92
C ALA A 24 29.70 -1.06 -8.56
N HIS A 25 29.47 -2.39 -8.39
CA HIS A 25 30.49 -3.43 -8.57
C HIS A 25 29.88 -4.69 -9.20
N ALA A 26 30.67 -5.31 -10.07
CA ALA A 26 30.31 -6.33 -11.04
C ALA A 26 30.12 -7.74 -10.46
N ALA A 27 29.38 -8.56 -11.22
CA ALA A 27 29.08 -9.97 -11.00
C ALA A 27 30.24 -10.93 -11.32
N PRO A 28 30.12 -12.21 -10.88
CA PRO A 28 30.12 -13.28 -11.90
C PRO A 28 29.05 -14.36 -11.72
N ALA A 29 28.97 -15.20 -12.74
CA ALA A 29 27.87 -16.02 -13.21
C ALA A 29 27.64 -17.38 -12.54
N SER A 30 26.37 -17.81 -12.69
CA SER A 30 25.79 -19.14 -12.95
C SER A 30 26.14 -20.39 -12.14
N ALA A 31 25.09 -20.96 -11.54
CA ALA A 31 24.83 -22.41 -11.53
C ALA A 31 23.31 -22.65 -11.33
N SER A 32 22.69 -23.30 -12.31
CA SER A 32 21.32 -23.77 -12.29
C SER A 32 21.17 -24.98 -11.40
N SER A 33 20.29 -24.96 -10.40
CA SER A 33 19.76 -26.15 -9.76
C SER A 33 18.25 -25.98 -9.64
N GLU A 34 17.51 -26.86 -10.31
CA GLU A 34 16.07 -27.03 -10.18
C GLU A 34 15.71 -27.37 -8.72
N TRP A 35 15.18 -26.39 -8.01
CA TRP A 35 14.51 -26.62 -6.74
C TRP A 35 13.00 -26.66 -6.98
N MET A 36 12.45 -27.86 -7.12
CA MET A 36 11.02 -28.09 -6.88
C MET A 36 10.77 -27.81 -5.39
N ALA A 37 10.20 -26.64 -5.08
CA ALA A 37 9.75 -26.33 -3.74
C ALA A 37 8.58 -27.27 -3.38
N PRO A 38 8.61 -27.99 -2.24
CA PRO A 38 7.46 -28.72 -1.77
C PRO A 38 6.32 -27.73 -1.49
N SER A 39 5.11 -28.03 -1.95
CA SER A 39 3.89 -27.31 -1.62
C SER A 39 3.55 -27.55 -0.14
N VAL A 40 4.27 -26.88 0.74
CA VAL A 40 3.89 -26.80 2.14
C VAL A 40 2.76 -25.77 2.21
N SER A 41 1.52 -26.22 2.41
CA SER A 41 0.43 -25.34 2.76
C SER A 41 0.86 -24.51 3.98
N ALA A 42 0.91 -23.18 3.82
CA ALA A 42 1.26 -22.31 4.92
C ALA A 42 0.30 -22.58 6.11
N PRO A 43 0.80 -22.62 7.35
CA PRO A 43 -0.02 -22.91 8.51
C PRO A 43 -1.18 -21.90 8.60
N SER A 44 -2.41 -22.41 8.66
CA SER A 44 -3.59 -21.59 8.88
C SER A 44 -3.62 -21.07 10.32
N VAL A 45 -4.10 -19.84 10.50
CA VAL A 45 -4.32 -19.28 11.84
C VAL A 45 -5.60 -19.88 12.42
N SER A 46 -5.50 -20.76 13.39
CA SER A 46 -6.67 -21.44 14.03
C SER A 46 -7.17 -20.76 15.29
N ALA A 47 -6.31 -20.02 16.01
CA ALA A 47 -6.69 -19.33 17.24
C ALA A 47 -7.57 -18.10 16.98
N PRO A 48 -8.56 -17.78 17.82
CA PRO A 48 -9.32 -16.54 17.74
C PRO A 48 -8.40 -15.33 17.90
N PRO A 49 -8.83 -14.11 17.47
CA PRO A 49 -8.06 -12.89 17.69
C PRO A 49 -7.78 -12.68 19.19
N ASN A 50 -6.54 -12.32 19.52
CA ASN A 50 -6.18 -11.99 20.89
C ASN A 50 -6.71 -10.58 21.24
N ALA A 51 -7.92 -10.51 21.80
CA ALA A 51 -8.60 -9.24 22.11
C ALA A 51 -7.80 -8.38 23.10
N ALA A 52 -7.12 -8.99 24.08
CA ALA A 52 -6.33 -8.27 25.07
C ALA A 52 -5.09 -7.61 24.41
N ALA A 53 -4.36 -8.37 23.56
CA ALA A 53 -3.20 -7.85 22.86
C ALA A 53 -3.59 -6.76 21.84
N LEU A 54 -4.71 -6.93 21.13
CA LEU A 54 -5.23 -5.94 20.18
C LEU A 54 -5.66 -4.65 20.91
N GLY A 55 -6.37 -4.77 22.04
CA GLY A 55 -6.73 -3.64 22.88
C GLY A 55 -5.51 -2.89 23.41
N ALA A 56 -4.49 -3.63 23.89
CA ALA A 56 -3.24 -3.06 24.38
C ALA A 56 -2.46 -2.32 23.26
N ALA A 57 -2.47 -2.86 22.04
CA ALA A 57 -1.77 -2.25 20.89
C ALA A 57 -2.31 -0.86 20.50
N ILE A 58 -3.57 -0.54 20.84
CA ILE A 58 -4.20 0.75 20.54
C ILE A 58 -4.55 1.55 21.80
N ALA A 59 -4.07 1.13 22.97
CA ALA A 59 -4.37 1.82 24.22
C ALA A 59 -3.60 3.15 24.33
N GLY A 60 -4.21 4.13 25.03
CA GLY A 60 -3.55 5.40 25.39
C GLY A 60 -3.26 6.34 24.20
N LEU A 61 -3.91 6.13 23.06
CA LEU A 61 -3.73 7.01 21.88
C LEU A 61 -4.35 8.38 22.15
N GLY A 62 -3.77 9.41 21.56
CA GLY A 62 -4.22 10.79 21.71
C GLY A 62 -3.12 11.79 21.41
N PRO A 63 -3.35 13.10 21.69
CA PRO A 63 -2.39 14.16 21.33
C PRO A 63 -1.02 14.03 22.04
N GLN A 64 -0.96 13.36 23.18
CA GLN A 64 0.29 13.14 23.93
C GLN A 64 1.02 11.86 23.50
N HIS A 65 0.35 10.94 22.79
CA HIS A 65 1.01 9.70 22.34
C HIS A 65 2.01 10.00 21.23
N PRO A 66 3.28 9.50 21.29
CA PRO A 66 4.32 9.88 20.34
C PRO A 66 4.01 9.48 18.89
N ASP A 67 3.36 8.35 18.66
CA ASP A 67 3.27 7.73 17.35
C ASP A 67 1.90 7.89 16.68
N ALA A 68 0.82 8.15 17.44
CA ALA A 68 -0.53 8.22 16.86
C ALA A 68 -1.55 8.97 17.74
N THR A 69 -2.50 9.66 17.12
CA THR A 69 -3.62 10.32 17.80
C THR A 69 -4.86 9.43 17.90
N ALA A 70 -5.02 8.47 16.99
CA ALA A 70 -6.13 7.51 16.97
C ALA A 70 -5.75 6.26 16.17
N ALA A 71 -6.48 5.17 16.39
CA ALA A 71 -6.43 3.97 15.56
C ALA A 71 -7.79 3.30 15.44
N LEU A 72 -8.07 2.72 14.29
CA LEU A 72 -9.22 1.88 13.98
C LEU A 72 -8.71 0.55 13.48
N VAL A 73 -9.20 -0.55 14.03
CA VAL A 73 -8.71 -1.90 13.71
C VAL A 73 -9.90 -2.86 13.57
N ARG A 74 -9.83 -3.69 12.54
CA ARG A 74 -10.71 -4.85 12.34
C ARG A 74 -9.86 -6.09 12.05
N VAL A 75 -10.10 -7.11 12.80
CA VAL A 75 -9.57 -8.46 12.60
C VAL A 75 -10.73 -9.39 12.30
N GLY A 76 -10.62 -10.17 11.23
CA GLY A 76 -11.66 -11.08 10.79
C GLY A 76 -11.08 -12.42 10.31
N GLY A 77 -11.87 -13.13 9.52
CA GLY A 77 -11.55 -14.44 8.99
C GLY A 77 -12.32 -15.56 9.67
N THR A 78 -12.07 -16.82 9.23
CA THR A 78 -12.79 -17.99 9.76
C THR A 78 -12.42 -18.32 11.21
N ALA A 79 -11.24 -17.88 11.69
CA ALA A 79 -10.77 -18.10 13.05
C ALA A 79 -11.37 -17.12 14.08
N GLY A 80 -12.27 -16.22 13.69
CA GLY A 80 -12.96 -15.32 14.59
C GLY A 80 -12.82 -13.85 14.23
N ARG A 81 -13.44 -12.96 15.03
CA ARG A 81 -13.51 -11.52 14.74
C ARG A 81 -13.21 -10.68 15.97
N TRP A 82 -12.62 -9.52 15.73
CA TRP A 82 -12.45 -8.47 16.71
C TRP A 82 -12.45 -7.11 16.00
N GLN A 83 -13.00 -6.10 16.65
CA GLN A 83 -12.89 -4.71 16.19
C GLN A 83 -12.72 -3.78 17.37
N GLY A 84 -12.02 -2.68 17.15
CA GLY A 84 -11.86 -1.63 18.16
C GLY A 84 -11.32 -0.36 17.56
N GLY A 85 -11.55 0.72 18.28
CA GLY A 85 -11.01 2.04 18.02
C GLY A 85 -10.54 2.68 19.32
N SER A 86 -9.56 3.56 19.23
CA SER A 86 -9.02 4.29 20.38
C SER A 86 -8.47 5.64 19.94
N GLY A 87 -8.32 6.57 20.88
CA GLY A 87 -7.80 7.90 20.66
C GLY A 87 -8.86 8.93 20.33
N VAL A 88 -8.47 10.02 19.67
CA VAL A 88 -9.34 11.18 19.45
C VAL A 88 -9.58 11.45 17.98
N ALA A 89 -10.81 11.84 17.63
CA ALA A 89 -11.18 12.24 16.28
C ALA A 89 -10.62 13.62 15.90
N ASP A 90 -10.51 14.52 16.88
CA ASP A 90 -9.99 15.88 16.73
C ASP A 90 -9.34 16.33 18.04
N ILE A 91 -8.04 16.60 18.00
CA ILE A 91 -7.27 17.01 19.21
C ILE A 91 -7.76 18.32 19.83
N ARG A 92 -8.43 19.19 19.06
CA ARG A 92 -8.95 20.46 19.56
C ARG A 92 -10.19 20.29 20.44
N THR A 93 -10.98 19.24 20.17
CA THR A 93 -12.24 19.00 20.88
C THR A 93 -12.14 17.86 21.88
N GLY A 94 -11.11 17.00 21.76
CA GLY A 94 -10.95 15.81 22.58
C GLY A 94 -12.01 14.73 22.32
N ARG A 95 -12.84 14.88 21.27
CA ARG A 95 -13.89 13.89 20.96
C ARG A 95 -13.27 12.55 20.60
N ASP A 96 -13.85 11.48 21.13
CA ASP A 96 -13.41 10.10 20.87
C ASP A 96 -13.35 9.77 19.37
N ALA A 97 -12.45 8.87 19.01
CA ALA A 97 -12.27 8.40 17.65
C ALA A 97 -13.59 7.83 17.09
N VAL A 98 -13.89 8.21 15.85
CA VAL A 98 -15.07 7.73 15.12
C VAL A 98 -14.78 6.35 14.56
N GLU A 99 -15.33 5.29 15.14
CA GLU A 99 -15.04 3.89 14.80
C GLU A 99 -15.30 3.53 13.33
N GLN A 100 -16.32 4.11 12.72
CA GLN A 100 -16.63 3.95 11.28
C GLN A 100 -16.11 5.13 10.45
N GLY A 101 -15.14 5.86 10.99
CA GLY A 101 -14.54 7.01 10.35
C GLY A 101 -13.85 6.65 9.03
N ARG A 102 -13.97 7.55 8.07
CA ARG A 102 -13.23 7.48 6.80
C ARG A 102 -11.79 7.94 7.00
N PHE A 103 -10.91 7.40 6.19
CA PHE A 103 -9.48 7.75 6.19
C PHE A 103 -8.87 7.65 4.80
N ARG A 104 -7.72 8.28 4.60
CA ARG A 104 -6.94 8.15 3.38
C ARG A 104 -6.23 6.79 3.38
N ALA A 105 -6.62 5.90 2.47
CA ALA A 105 -6.09 4.54 2.42
C ALA A 105 -4.70 4.46 1.75
N GLY A 106 -4.24 5.55 1.13
CA GLY A 106 -2.92 5.60 0.51
C GLY A 106 -2.71 4.45 -0.47
N SER A 107 -1.54 3.83 -0.44
CA SER A 107 -1.15 2.77 -1.38
C SER A 107 -1.99 1.48 -1.31
N VAL A 108 -2.95 1.36 -0.40
CA VAL A 108 -4.00 0.31 -0.49
C VAL A 108 -4.78 0.43 -1.80
N THR A 109 -4.88 1.63 -2.37
CA THR A 109 -5.41 1.91 -3.71
C THR A 109 -4.85 0.96 -4.77
N LYS A 110 -3.56 0.59 -4.68
CA LYS A 110 -2.91 -0.29 -5.66
C LYS A 110 -3.57 -1.67 -5.77
N ALA A 111 -4.13 -2.19 -4.69
CA ALA A 111 -4.85 -3.46 -4.74
C ALA A 111 -6.13 -3.35 -5.60
N PHE A 112 -6.82 -2.20 -5.56
CA PHE A 112 -7.98 -1.92 -6.41
C PHE A 112 -7.57 -1.75 -7.87
N THR A 113 -6.52 -0.97 -8.13
CA THR A 113 -5.98 -0.75 -9.49
C THR A 113 -5.54 -2.07 -10.12
N ALA A 114 -4.77 -2.89 -9.39
CA ALA A 114 -4.34 -4.20 -9.85
C ALA A 114 -5.53 -5.12 -10.14
N ALA A 115 -6.54 -5.14 -9.27
CA ALA A 115 -7.73 -5.95 -9.46
C ALA A 115 -8.46 -5.59 -10.76
N VAL A 116 -8.61 -4.28 -11.09
CA VAL A 116 -9.22 -3.86 -12.36
C VAL A 116 -8.40 -4.30 -13.56
N VAL A 117 -7.05 -4.16 -13.51
CA VAL A 117 -6.19 -4.62 -14.61
C VAL A 117 -6.30 -6.14 -14.80
N LEU A 118 -6.34 -6.90 -13.71
CA LEU A 118 -6.49 -8.37 -13.77
C LEU A 118 -7.88 -8.80 -14.28
N GLN A 119 -8.94 -8.05 -13.98
CA GLN A 119 -10.27 -8.25 -14.61
C GLN A 119 -10.19 -8.03 -16.11
N LEU A 120 -9.56 -6.92 -16.54
CA LEU A 120 -9.39 -6.63 -17.97
C LEU A 120 -8.53 -7.69 -18.68
N ALA A 121 -7.55 -8.28 -18.00
CA ALA A 121 -6.77 -9.41 -18.50
C ALA A 121 -7.62 -10.69 -18.61
N ALA A 122 -8.48 -10.95 -17.64
CA ALA A 122 -9.42 -12.08 -17.71
C ALA A 122 -10.45 -11.92 -18.84
N GLU A 123 -10.83 -10.69 -19.16
CA GLU A 123 -11.72 -10.33 -20.29
C GLU A 123 -11.00 -10.40 -21.66
N GLY A 124 -9.69 -10.72 -21.70
CA GLY A 124 -8.89 -10.74 -22.92
C GLY A 124 -8.59 -9.35 -23.52
N ARG A 125 -8.82 -8.28 -22.77
CA ARG A 125 -8.64 -6.89 -23.21
C ARG A 125 -7.21 -6.40 -23.09
N VAL A 126 -6.39 -7.08 -22.30
CA VAL A 126 -4.96 -6.81 -22.14
C VAL A 126 -4.21 -8.12 -21.87
N ASP A 127 -3.08 -8.27 -22.51
CA ASP A 127 -2.12 -9.34 -22.26
C ASP A 127 -1.12 -8.83 -21.19
N LEU A 128 -1.01 -9.53 -20.06
CA LEU A 128 -0.11 -9.14 -18.98
C LEU A 128 1.37 -9.19 -19.41
N ASP A 129 1.73 -10.10 -20.28
CA ASP A 129 3.09 -10.25 -20.82
C ASP A 129 3.32 -9.42 -22.09
N GLY A 130 2.26 -8.81 -22.59
CA GLY A 130 2.33 -7.87 -23.71
C GLY A 130 2.94 -6.52 -23.30
N PRO A 131 3.70 -5.87 -24.19
CA PRO A 131 4.26 -4.56 -23.88
C PRO A 131 3.15 -3.51 -23.77
N VAL A 132 3.20 -2.69 -22.71
CA VAL A 132 2.19 -1.65 -22.42
C VAL A 132 2.03 -0.66 -23.56
N ARG A 133 3.07 -0.42 -24.35
CA ARG A 133 3.04 0.48 -25.52
C ARG A 133 2.08 0.03 -26.63
N ARG A 134 1.63 -1.22 -26.65
CA ARG A 134 0.57 -1.66 -27.58
C ARG A 134 -0.73 -0.92 -27.34
N HIS A 135 -1.02 -0.59 -26.10
CA HIS A 135 -2.23 0.11 -25.67
C HIS A 135 -1.99 1.61 -25.48
N LEU A 136 -0.78 1.99 -25.07
CA LEU A 136 -0.36 3.36 -24.77
C LEU A 136 0.86 3.74 -25.65
N PRO A 137 0.69 3.90 -26.98
CA PRO A 137 1.80 4.27 -27.86
C PRO A 137 2.37 5.63 -27.44
N GLY A 138 3.70 5.75 -27.46
CA GLY A 138 4.41 6.97 -27.08
C GLY A 138 4.50 7.24 -25.56
N THR A 139 3.80 6.49 -24.71
CA THR A 139 3.83 6.70 -23.25
C THR A 139 5.12 6.20 -22.61
N VAL A 140 5.63 5.04 -23.06
CA VAL A 140 6.92 4.49 -22.61
C VAL A 140 7.84 4.40 -23.84
N PRO A 141 8.95 5.18 -23.88
CA PRO A 141 9.86 5.21 -25.02
C PRO A 141 10.56 3.87 -25.29
N ASP A 142 10.94 3.63 -26.55
CA ASP A 142 11.58 2.38 -26.98
C ASP A 142 12.89 2.08 -26.25
N ARG A 143 13.63 3.11 -25.79
CA ARG A 143 14.86 2.93 -25.00
C ARG A 143 14.63 2.19 -23.66
N TYR A 144 13.42 2.13 -23.15
CA TYR A 144 13.08 1.34 -21.98
C TYR A 144 12.96 -0.16 -22.30
N GLY A 145 12.87 -0.54 -23.57
CA GLY A 145 12.58 -1.89 -23.99
C GLY A 145 11.08 -2.23 -23.95
N ALA A 146 10.77 -3.51 -23.94
CA ALA A 146 9.38 -3.98 -23.91
C ALA A 146 8.86 -4.10 -22.47
N VAL A 147 8.60 -2.96 -21.80
CA VAL A 147 7.96 -2.96 -20.49
C VAL A 147 6.56 -3.58 -20.58
N THR A 148 6.33 -4.67 -19.86
CA THR A 148 5.05 -5.38 -19.86
C THR A 148 4.09 -4.86 -18.79
N VAL A 149 2.80 -5.16 -18.94
CA VAL A 149 1.78 -4.83 -17.94
C VAL A 149 2.06 -5.55 -16.61
N ARG A 150 2.51 -6.81 -16.65
CA ARG A 150 2.96 -7.57 -15.48
C ARG A 150 4.08 -6.85 -14.72
N GLN A 151 5.07 -6.31 -15.43
CA GLN A 151 6.20 -5.59 -14.83
C GLN A 151 5.80 -4.26 -14.17
N LEU A 152 4.74 -3.61 -14.66
CA LEU A 152 4.13 -2.47 -13.96
C LEU A 152 3.42 -2.91 -12.69
N LEU A 153 2.62 -3.99 -12.75
CA LEU A 153 1.85 -4.51 -11.60
C LEU A 153 2.77 -4.90 -10.44
N ASN A 154 3.89 -5.57 -10.70
CA ASN A 154 4.80 -6.09 -9.70
C ASN A 154 6.06 -5.24 -9.47
N HIS A 155 6.08 -4.01 -9.99
CA HIS A 155 7.16 -3.03 -9.80
C HIS A 155 8.53 -3.46 -10.36
N THR A 156 8.58 -4.23 -11.44
CA THR A 156 9.83 -4.62 -12.11
C THR A 156 10.03 -3.94 -13.47
N SER A 157 9.37 -2.82 -13.72
CA SER A 157 9.42 -2.10 -15.01
C SER A 157 10.74 -1.38 -15.29
N GLY A 158 11.47 -0.97 -14.25
CA GLY A 158 12.65 -0.11 -14.37
C GLY A 158 12.36 1.37 -14.67
N ILE A 159 11.08 1.78 -14.70
CA ILE A 159 10.71 3.20 -14.87
C ILE A 159 11.02 3.95 -13.56
N PRO A 160 11.82 5.03 -13.59
CA PRO A 160 12.18 5.81 -12.39
C PRO A 160 10.98 6.61 -11.84
N ALA A 161 11.13 7.12 -10.62
CA ALA A 161 10.15 8.04 -10.06
C ALA A 161 10.07 9.33 -10.88
N ALA A 162 8.86 9.89 -10.99
CA ALA A 162 8.70 11.28 -11.40
C ALA A 162 9.27 12.21 -10.32
N ASP A 163 9.72 13.41 -10.71
CA ASP A 163 10.08 14.46 -9.76
C ASP A 163 8.83 14.92 -8.99
N GLY A 164 9.06 15.37 -7.78
CA GLY A 164 8.04 15.90 -6.88
C GLY A 164 8.53 17.15 -6.17
N PRO A 165 7.75 17.69 -5.24
CA PRO A 165 8.11 18.91 -4.52
C PRO A 165 9.28 18.73 -3.54
N GLY A 166 9.84 17.51 -3.43
CA GLY A 166 10.89 17.16 -2.49
C GLY A 166 10.44 16.13 -1.44
N ASP A 167 11.41 15.69 -0.61
CA ASP A 167 11.18 14.60 0.35
C ASP A 167 10.82 15.13 1.75
N SER A 168 11.12 16.40 2.07
CA SER A 168 10.76 16.97 3.36
C SER A 168 9.25 17.21 3.51
N PHE A 169 8.79 17.16 4.75
CA PHE A 169 7.38 17.48 5.04
C PHE A 169 7.02 18.90 4.61
N GLU A 170 7.90 19.87 4.89
CA GLU A 170 7.70 21.28 4.59
C GLU A 170 7.51 21.51 3.08
N ALA A 171 8.39 20.96 2.26
CA ALA A 171 8.26 21.04 0.81
C ALA A 171 6.94 20.43 0.31
N GLN A 172 6.56 19.24 0.83
CA GLN A 172 5.29 18.63 0.47
C GLN A 172 4.08 19.41 1.02
N TRP A 173 4.21 20.05 2.17
CA TRP A 173 3.17 20.88 2.78
C TRP A 173 2.86 22.12 1.96
N GLU A 174 3.87 22.81 1.45
CA GLU A 174 3.71 23.99 0.60
C GLU A 174 2.92 23.66 -0.67
N HIS A 175 3.14 22.48 -1.25
CA HIS A 175 2.51 22.03 -2.49
C HIS A 175 1.25 21.15 -2.27
N ARG A 176 0.76 21.02 -1.02
CA ARG A 176 -0.30 20.07 -0.66
C ARG A 176 -1.64 20.24 -1.37
N PHE A 177 -1.89 21.37 -1.99
CA PHE A 177 -3.12 21.66 -2.73
C PHE A 177 -2.93 21.70 -4.25
N GLU A 178 -1.72 21.51 -4.72
CA GLU A 178 -1.44 21.46 -6.14
C GLU A 178 -2.08 20.23 -6.79
N VAL A 179 -2.53 20.41 -8.03
CA VAL A 179 -3.15 19.37 -8.82
C VAL A 179 -2.10 18.78 -9.77
N ALA A 180 -1.77 17.51 -9.57
CA ALA A 180 -0.87 16.80 -10.45
C ALA A 180 -1.62 16.22 -11.67
N ASP A 181 -0.96 16.23 -12.83
CA ASP A 181 -1.43 15.57 -14.03
C ASP A 181 -0.71 14.23 -14.23
N PRO A 182 -1.42 13.10 -14.36
CA PRO A 182 -0.79 11.79 -14.49
C PRO A 182 0.05 11.65 -15.77
N HIS A 183 -0.34 12.30 -16.87
CA HIS A 183 0.43 12.26 -18.10
C HIS A 183 1.74 13.05 -17.99
N ALA A 184 1.68 14.21 -17.32
CA ALA A 184 2.88 15.00 -17.03
C ALA A 184 3.83 14.24 -16.08
N GLN A 185 3.32 13.54 -15.07
CA GLN A 185 4.14 12.69 -14.21
C GLN A 185 4.82 11.57 -14.98
N ILE A 186 4.09 10.89 -15.88
CA ILE A 186 4.67 9.83 -16.71
C ILE A 186 5.74 10.42 -17.64
N ALA A 187 5.44 11.51 -18.34
CA ALA A 187 6.39 12.18 -19.23
C ALA A 187 7.69 12.58 -18.51
N ASN A 188 7.56 13.16 -17.30
CA ASN A 188 8.72 13.50 -16.46
C ASN A 188 9.53 12.25 -16.08
N ALA A 189 8.89 11.18 -15.63
CA ALA A 189 9.59 9.95 -15.26
C ALA A 189 10.32 9.32 -16.44
N VAL A 190 9.66 9.18 -17.59
CA VAL A 190 10.26 8.53 -18.77
C VAL A 190 11.23 9.44 -19.54
N ALA A 191 11.34 10.71 -19.22
CA ALA A 191 12.41 11.58 -19.72
C ALA A 191 13.78 11.18 -19.18
N LYS A 192 13.82 10.55 -18.00
CA LYS A 192 15.03 10.06 -17.34
C LYS A 192 15.53 8.74 -17.94
N GLU A 193 16.73 8.32 -17.58
CA GLU A 193 17.21 6.97 -17.88
C GLU A 193 16.49 5.93 -17.02
N ARG A 194 16.29 4.73 -17.58
CA ARG A 194 15.72 3.61 -16.82
C ARG A 194 16.64 3.22 -15.66
N GLU A 195 16.09 2.82 -14.54
CA GLU A 195 16.87 2.41 -13.39
C GLU A 195 17.56 1.04 -13.57
N PHE A 196 16.90 0.13 -14.28
CA PHE A 196 17.36 -1.22 -14.59
C PHE A 196 16.60 -1.78 -15.79
N ALA A 197 17.09 -2.86 -16.39
CA ALA A 197 16.39 -3.54 -17.47
C ALA A 197 15.05 -4.14 -16.94
N PRO A 198 13.93 -4.00 -17.67
CA PRO A 198 12.63 -4.52 -17.24
C PRO A 198 12.72 -6.01 -16.85
N GLY A 199 12.18 -6.35 -15.67
CA GLY A 199 12.17 -7.72 -15.13
C GLY A 199 13.43 -8.14 -14.37
N THR A 200 14.48 -7.30 -14.24
CA THR A 200 15.75 -7.72 -13.61
C THR A 200 15.89 -7.33 -12.15
N ALA A 201 15.09 -6.38 -11.68
CA ALA A 201 15.04 -5.97 -10.26
C ALA A 201 13.63 -5.48 -9.92
N GLN A 202 13.34 -5.33 -8.63
CA GLN A 202 12.10 -4.74 -8.14
C GLN A 202 12.40 -3.40 -7.48
N HIS A 203 11.66 -2.35 -7.87
CA HIS A 203 11.69 -1.07 -7.20
C HIS A 203 10.26 -0.53 -7.04
N TYR A 204 9.80 -0.44 -5.79
CA TYR A 204 8.44 0.04 -5.48
C TYR A 204 8.29 1.52 -5.78
N LEU A 205 7.61 1.87 -6.88
CA LEU A 205 7.38 3.25 -7.30
C LEU A 205 5.92 3.47 -7.72
N ASN A 206 5.38 4.65 -7.38
CA ASN A 206 4.00 5.01 -7.70
C ASN A 206 3.76 5.13 -9.21
N ILE A 207 4.77 5.55 -9.96
CA ILE A 207 4.68 5.76 -11.41
C ILE A 207 4.17 4.53 -12.17
N ASN A 208 4.52 3.32 -11.72
CA ASN A 208 4.00 2.09 -12.30
C ASN A 208 2.46 2.06 -12.29
N TYR A 209 1.87 2.47 -11.19
CA TYR A 209 0.42 2.48 -11.00
C TYR A 209 -0.25 3.71 -11.63
N THR A 210 0.49 4.81 -11.80
CA THR A 210 0.04 5.95 -12.62
C THR A 210 -0.13 5.50 -14.08
N VAL A 211 0.85 4.76 -14.64
CA VAL A 211 0.74 4.17 -16.00
C VAL A 211 -0.43 3.18 -16.09
N LEU A 212 -0.62 2.33 -15.06
CA LEU A 212 -1.76 1.39 -15.02
C LEU A 212 -3.12 2.12 -14.94
N GLY A 213 -3.20 3.26 -14.24
CA GLY A 213 -4.39 4.11 -14.24
C GLY A 213 -4.75 4.61 -15.64
N VAL A 214 -3.77 5.15 -16.36
CA VAL A 214 -3.95 5.58 -17.77
C VAL A 214 -4.31 4.40 -18.68
N LEU A 215 -3.73 3.22 -18.43
CA LEU A 215 -4.08 1.99 -19.15
C LEU A 215 -5.56 1.60 -18.92
N ILE A 216 -6.04 1.68 -17.68
CA ILE A 216 -7.45 1.42 -17.36
C ILE A 216 -8.36 2.37 -18.10
N GLU A 217 -8.07 3.68 -18.10
CA GLU A 217 -8.87 4.67 -18.85
C GLU A 217 -8.89 4.36 -20.35
N LYS A 218 -7.73 4.06 -20.93
CA LYS A 218 -7.61 3.70 -22.36
C LYS A 218 -8.43 2.46 -22.70
N LEU A 219 -8.35 1.44 -21.86
CA LEU A 219 -9.04 0.16 -22.14
C LEU A 219 -10.55 0.24 -21.87
N THR A 220 -10.98 1.03 -20.89
CA THR A 220 -12.39 1.09 -20.50
C THR A 220 -13.18 2.20 -21.22
N GLY A 221 -12.52 3.25 -21.66
CA GLY A 221 -13.15 4.49 -22.12
C GLY A 221 -13.78 5.30 -20.99
N MET A 222 -13.53 4.93 -19.74
CA MET A 222 -14.06 5.58 -18.53
C MET A 222 -12.91 6.26 -17.79
N ARG A 223 -13.21 7.29 -16.99
CA ARG A 223 -12.22 7.78 -16.02
C ARG A 223 -11.85 6.67 -15.04
N TYR A 224 -10.63 6.69 -14.52
CA TYR A 224 -10.12 5.67 -13.61
C TYR A 224 -11.07 5.42 -12.42
N GLU A 225 -11.54 6.49 -11.78
CA GLU A 225 -12.42 6.42 -10.62
C GLU A 225 -13.78 5.76 -10.96
N GLU A 226 -14.29 6.05 -12.15
CA GLU A 226 -15.55 5.48 -12.66
C GLU A 226 -15.38 3.99 -12.96
N ALA A 227 -14.25 3.60 -13.57
CA ALA A 227 -13.94 2.21 -13.85
C ALA A 227 -13.83 1.38 -12.56
N VAL A 228 -13.10 1.86 -11.55
CA VAL A 228 -13.03 1.19 -10.22
C VAL A 228 -14.40 1.18 -9.55
N GLY A 229 -15.13 2.29 -9.61
CA GLY A 229 -16.47 2.41 -9.06
C GLY A 229 -17.45 1.38 -9.64
N ALA A 230 -17.47 1.22 -10.96
CA ALA A 230 -18.37 0.29 -11.65
C ALA A 230 -17.97 -1.17 -11.43
N ARG A 231 -16.65 -1.46 -11.38
CA ARG A 231 -16.13 -2.82 -11.36
C ARG A 231 -15.96 -3.41 -9.96
N ILE A 232 -15.75 -2.55 -8.94
CA ILE A 232 -15.45 -2.99 -7.58
C ILE A 232 -16.38 -2.37 -6.56
N LEU A 233 -16.46 -1.01 -6.49
CA LEU A 233 -17.15 -0.36 -5.38
C LEU A 233 -18.65 -0.68 -5.37
N LYS A 234 -19.34 -0.52 -6.49
CA LYS A 234 -20.77 -0.79 -6.63
C LYS A 234 -21.12 -2.27 -6.43
N PRO A 235 -20.46 -3.24 -7.11
CA PRO A 235 -20.76 -4.65 -6.93
C PRO A 235 -20.56 -5.16 -5.52
N LEU A 236 -19.61 -4.61 -4.77
CA LEU A 236 -19.34 -5.00 -3.39
C LEU A 236 -20.09 -4.15 -2.35
N GLY A 237 -20.83 -3.11 -2.76
CA GLY A 237 -21.53 -2.20 -1.86
C GLY A 237 -20.57 -1.45 -0.91
N LEU A 238 -19.43 -0.95 -1.44
CA LEU A 238 -18.42 -0.22 -0.66
C LEU A 238 -18.81 1.27 -0.58
N HIS A 239 -19.85 1.58 0.19
CA HIS A 239 -20.46 2.93 0.24
C HIS A 239 -19.59 3.94 1.04
N GLY A 240 -18.71 3.48 1.88
CA GLY A 240 -17.74 4.31 2.62
C GLY A 240 -16.47 4.60 1.82
N THR A 241 -16.32 3.98 0.64
CA THR A 241 -15.13 4.10 -0.22
C THR A 241 -15.41 5.06 -1.38
N SER A 242 -14.50 5.99 -1.61
CA SER A 242 -14.61 7.01 -2.64
C SER A 242 -13.25 7.51 -3.11
N PHE A 243 -13.26 8.22 -4.22
CA PHE A 243 -12.11 8.98 -4.72
C PHE A 243 -12.35 10.47 -4.48
N PRO A 244 -11.34 11.25 -4.05
CA PRO A 244 -11.50 12.69 -3.86
C PRO A 244 -11.63 13.44 -5.20
N GLY A 245 -11.29 12.79 -6.32
CA GLY A 245 -11.17 13.42 -7.62
C GLY A 245 -9.91 14.29 -7.74
N ARG A 246 -9.68 14.86 -8.92
CA ARG A 246 -8.44 15.59 -9.20
C ARG A 246 -8.22 16.82 -8.33
N THR A 247 -9.28 17.53 -7.97
CA THR A 247 -9.21 18.80 -7.22
C THR A 247 -9.65 18.67 -5.76
N GLY A 248 -10.18 17.51 -5.36
CA GLY A 248 -10.69 17.29 -4.01
C GLY A 248 -9.56 17.21 -2.98
N THR A 249 -9.72 17.95 -1.88
CA THR A 249 -8.73 18.00 -0.79
C THR A 249 -9.27 17.41 0.52
N ARG A 250 -10.60 17.20 0.62
CA ARG A 250 -11.29 16.85 1.87
C ARG A 250 -11.68 15.39 1.95
N ILE A 251 -11.77 14.89 3.19
CA ILE A 251 -12.47 13.65 3.50
C ILE A 251 -13.91 13.99 3.84
N HIS A 252 -14.85 13.60 2.97
CA HIS A 252 -16.28 13.85 3.21
C HIS A 252 -16.86 12.84 4.20
N GLY A 253 -17.76 13.31 5.07
CA GLY A 253 -18.42 12.52 6.10
C GLY A 253 -17.58 12.32 7.38
N PRO A 254 -18.05 11.47 8.31
CA PRO A 254 -17.35 11.23 9.57
C PRO A 254 -15.94 10.71 9.36
N HIS A 255 -14.94 11.28 10.04
CA HIS A 255 -13.54 10.88 9.93
C HIS A 255 -12.76 11.31 11.19
N ASN A 256 -11.62 10.68 11.39
CA ASN A 256 -10.62 11.11 12.37
C ASN A 256 -9.59 11.98 11.65
N ARG A 257 -9.26 13.14 12.21
CA ARG A 257 -8.31 14.07 11.63
C ARG A 257 -6.90 13.50 11.62
N GLY A 258 -6.17 13.74 10.55
CA GLY A 258 -4.76 13.39 10.43
C GLY A 258 -3.87 14.52 10.92
N TYR A 259 -2.79 14.18 11.62
CA TYR A 259 -1.83 15.14 12.15
C TYR A 259 -0.41 14.74 11.78
N GLN A 260 0.45 15.74 11.55
CA GLN A 260 1.89 15.58 11.44
C GLN A 260 2.56 16.25 12.63
N ALA A 261 3.43 15.53 13.32
CA ALA A 261 4.25 16.08 14.38
C ALA A 261 5.40 16.90 13.79
N ILE A 262 5.51 18.14 14.22
CA ILE A 262 6.58 19.07 13.84
C ILE A 262 7.41 19.35 15.08
N PRO A 263 8.69 18.92 15.14
CA PRO A 263 9.57 19.24 16.25
C PRO A 263 9.74 20.75 16.41
N GLN A 264 9.74 21.24 17.66
CA GLN A 264 9.97 22.62 18.00
C GLN A 264 11.34 22.82 18.63
N ALA A 265 11.86 24.05 18.60
CA ALA A 265 13.19 24.37 19.13
C ALA A 265 13.32 24.17 20.65
N ASP A 266 12.23 24.20 21.40
CA ASP A 266 12.16 23.95 22.85
C ASP A 266 12.05 22.47 23.21
N GLY A 267 12.12 21.56 22.24
CA GLY A 267 11.98 20.12 22.43
C GLY A 267 10.54 19.62 22.46
N SER A 268 9.55 20.53 22.41
CA SER A 268 8.15 20.16 22.25
C SER A 268 7.81 19.79 20.80
N ARG A 269 6.58 19.43 20.52
CA ARG A 269 6.09 19.20 19.15
C ARG A 269 4.74 19.88 18.93
N GLU A 270 4.58 20.48 17.77
CA GLU A 270 3.31 20.89 17.22
C GLU A 270 2.65 19.71 16.50
N LEU A 271 1.34 19.50 16.67
CA LEU A 271 0.56 18.59 15.84
C LEU A 271 -0.18 19.39 14.78
N ARG A 272 0.37 19.42 13.57
CA ARG A 272 -0.21 20.15 12.43
C ARG A 272 -1.28 19.31 11.76
N ASP A 273 -2.47 19.88 11.58
CA ASP A 273 -3.60 19.22 10.91
C ASP A 273 -3.31 19.06 9.41
N VAL A 274 -3.21 17.83 8.95
CA VAL A 274 -2.93 17.44 7.56
C VAL A 274 -4.12 16.73 6.89
N THR A 275 -5.30 16.85 7.49
CA THR A 275 -6.52 16.17 7.00
C THR A 275 -6.89 16.60 5.58
N GLU A 276 -6.75 17.91 5.28
CA GLU A 276 -7.00 18.44 3.95
C GLU A 276 -5.72 18.42 3.11
N TRP A 277 -5.76 17.62 2.03
CA TRP A 277 -4.63 17.39 1.14
C TRP A 277 -5.11 16.94 -0.24
N ASN A 278 -4.63 17.54 -1.31
CA ASN A 278 -4.87 17.04 -2.65
C ASN A 278 -4.09 15.71 -2.85
N SER A 279 -4.74 14.70 -3.39
CA SER A 279 -4.13 13.38 -3.58
C SER A 279 -3.90 13.02 -5.05
N SER A 280 -4.05 13.96 -5.98
CA SER A 280 -3.85 13.73 -7.41
C SER A 280 -2.40 13.33 -7.74
N ASP A 281 -1.44 13.75 -6.90
CA ASP A 281 -0.04 13.33 -6.97
C ASP A 281 0.15 11.79 -6.85
N ARG A 282 -0.82 11.11 -6.28
CA ARG A 282 -0.83 9.64 -6.09
C ARG A 282 -1.89 8.93 -6.91
N TRP A 283 -2.98 9.59 -7.25
CA TRP A 283 -4.08 9.11 -8.11
C TRP A 283 -4.28 7.58 -8.03
N ALA A 284 -4.21 6.84 -9.15
CA ALA A 284 -4.36 5.38 -9.22
C ALA A 284 -3.36 4.58 -8.37
N ALA A 285 -2.36 5.23 -7.78
CA ALA A 285 -1.39 4.65 -6.88
C ALA A 285 -1.70 4.89 -5.40
N GLY A 286 -2.64 5.83 -5.03
CA GLY A 286 -2.74 6.16 -3.62
C GLY A 286 -3.80 7.17 -3.16
N ASP A 287 -4.90 7.36 -3.86
CA ASP A 287 -5.86 8.43 -3.52
C ASP A 287 -7.18 7.98 -2.87
N ILE A 288 -7.45 6.66 -2.78
CA ILE A 288 -8.71 6.16 -2.19
C ILE A 288 -8.89 6.64 -0.75
N ILE A 289 -10.10 7.11 -0.46
CA ILE A 289 -10.64 7.32 0.89
C ILE A 289 -11.57 6.13 1.18
N SER A 290 -11.45 5.51 2.37
CA SER A 290 -12.22 4.32 2.70
C SER A 290 -12.54 4.22 4.21
N THR A 291 -13.18 3.12 4.62
CA THR A 291 -13.44 2.71 5.99
C THR A 291 -12.84 1.33 6.26
N THR A 292 -12.61 0.98 7.52
CA THR A 292 -12.16 -0.37 7.88
C THR A 292 -13.15 -1.45 7.46
N THR A 293 -14.45 -1.17 7.52
CA THR A 293 -15.53 -2.08 7.10
C THR A 293 -15.48 -2.38 5.60
N ASP A 294 -15.33 -1.34 4.76
CA ASP A 294 -15.28 -1.52 3.32
C ASP A 294 -14.00 -2.24 2.89
N LEU A 295 -12.86 -1.89 3.48
CA LEU A 295 -11.61 -2.55 3.19
C LEU A 295 -11.59 -4.02 3.63
N GLU A 296 -12.23 -4.39 4.76
CA GLU A 296 -12.41 -5.79 5.15
C GLU A 296 -13.27 -6.54 4.11
N ARG A 297 -14.41 -5.95 3.70
CA ARG A 297 -15.29 -6.52 2.68
C ARG A 297 -14.56 -6.71 1.35
N PHE A 298 -13.79 -5.71 0.93
CA PHE A 298 -12.94 -5.80 -0.27
C PHE A 298 -11.90 -6.92 -0.14
N THR A 299 -11.17 -6.99 0.97
CA THR A 299 -10.13 -7.99 1.21
C THR A 299 -10.71 -9.41 1.16
N MET A 300 -11.82 -9.64 1.86
CA MET A 300 -12.48 -10.94 1.84
C MET A 300 -13.00 -11.31 0.45
N ALA A 301 -13.54 -10.34 -0.30
CA ALA A 301 -14.03 -10.58 -1.66
C ALA A 301 -12.89 -10.85 -2.65
N LEU A 302 -11.78 -10.11 -2.53
CA LEU A 302 -10.60 -10.26 -3.38
C LEU A 302 -9.95 -11.63 -3.20
N PHE A 303 -9.59 -11.99 -1.97
CA PHE A 303 -8.95 -13.26 -1.65
C PHE A 303 -9.86 -14.46 -1.90
N GLY A 304 -11.16 -14.27 -1.77
CA GLY A 304 -12.18 -15.28 -2.10
C GLY A 304 -12.47 -15.44 -3.59
N GLY A 305 -11.78 -14.70 -4.49
CA GLY A 305 -11.94 -14.81 -5.95
C GLY A 305 -13.24 -14.21 -6.48
N ARG A 306 -13.90 -13.31 -5.72
CA ARG A 306 -15.14 -12.63 -6.13
C ARG A 306 -14.90 -11.30 -6.85
N VAL A 307 -13.68 -10.77 -6.80
CA VAL A 307 -13.27 -9.52 -7.47
C VAL A 307 -12.49 -9.84 -8.73
N VAL A 308 -11.54 -10.75 -8.64
CA VAL A 308 -10.68 -11.18 -9.74
C VAL A 308 -10.91 -12.69 -9.95
N PRO A 309 -11.12 -13.17 -11.20
CA PRO A 309 -11.22 -14.60 -11.48
C PRO A 309 -10.00 -15.37 -10.98
N LYS A 310 -10.22 -16.61 -10.53
CA LYS A 310 -9.20 -17.40 -9.80
C LYS A 310 -7.91 -17.60 -10.60
N ASP A 311 -7.99 -17.80 -11.91
CA ASP A 311 -6.85 -17.95 -12.81
C ASP A 311 -5.95 -16.71 -12.89
N ARG A 312 -6.55 -15.52 -12.70
CA ARG A 312 -5.81 -14.23 -12.67
C ARG A 312 -5.49 -13.77 -11.25
N LEU A 313 -6.20 -14.27 -10.26
CA LEU A 313 -5.96 -13.91 -8.86
C LEU A 313 -4.59 -14.36 -8.37
N GLU A 314 -4.03 -15.47 -8.89
CA GLU A 314 -2.70 -15.96 -8.53
C GLU A 314 -1.58 -14.95 -8.83
N GLU A 315 -1.78 -14.03 -9.77
CA GLU A 315 -0.85 -12.92 -10.03
C GLU A 315 -0.64 -12.03 -8.79
N MET A 316 -1.66 -11.91 -7.94
CA MET A 316 -1.58 -11.14 -6.69
C MET A 316 -0.83 -11.88 -5.58
N PHE A 317 -0.53 -13.17 -5.78
CA PHE A 317 0.21 -14.02 -4.82
C PHE A 317 1.53 -14.57 -5.41
N THR A 318 1.90 -14.13 -6.61
CA THR A 318 3.15 -14.53 -7.27
C THR A 318 4.20 -13.44 -7.10
N VAL A 319 5.25 -13.75 -6.34
CA VAL A 319 6.40 -12.86 -6.16
C VAL A 319 7.39 -13.10 -7.30
N PRO A 320 7.87 -12.07 -8.01
CA PRO A 320 8.87 -12.23 -9.04
C PRO A 320 10.22 -12.69 -8.44
N ASP A 321 10.92 -13.57 -9.14
CA ASP A 321 12.25 -14.06 -8.72
C ASP A 321 13.34 -13.04 -9.08
N VAL A 322 13.34 -11.94 -8.36
CA VAL A 322 14.32 -10.85 -8.47
C VAL A 322 14.65 -10.30 -7.09
N ARG A 323 15.61 -9.39 -7.03
CA ARG A 323 15.93 -8.66 -5.80
C ARG A 323 15.35 -7.25 -5.82
N ASP A 324 14.99 -6.77 -4.65
CA ASP A 324 14.68 -5.36 -4.43
C ASP A 324 15.95 -4.52 -4.64
N ARG A 325 15.83 -3.50 -5.49
CA ARG A 325 16.96 -2.66 -5.92
C ARG A 325 17.61 -1.88 -4.77
N VAL A 326 16.80 -1.47 -3.79
CA VAL A 326 17.26 -0.60 -2.70
C VAL A 326 17.89 -1.42 -1.58
N SER A 327 17.20 -2.46 -1.13
CA SER A 327 17.63 -3.27 0.02
C SER A 327 18.52 -4.45 -0.37
N GLY A 328 18.56 -4.85 -1.64
CA GLY A 328 19.24 -6.07 -2.12
C GLY A 328 18.60 -7.38 -1.64
N LYS A 329 17.49 -7.32 -0.87
CA LYS A 329 16.76 -8.48 -0.37
C LYS A 329 15.91 -9.10 -1.49
N PRO A 330 15.45 -10.36 -1.35
CA PRO A 330 14.46 -10.93 -2.27
C PRO A 330 13.23 -10.01 -2.39
N ALA A 331 12.67 -9.93 -3.60
CA ALA A 331 11.43 -9.21 -3.87
C ALA A 331 10.29 -9.70 -2.98
N VAL A 332 9.34 -8.82 -2.67
CA VAL A 332 8.15 -9.14 -1.87
C VAL A 332 6.86 -8.61 -2.49
N MET A 333 6.96 -7.70 -3.46
CA MET A 333 5.80 -7.09 -4.11
C MET A 333 5.28 -7.99 -5.21
N THR A 334 3.96 -8.07 -5.31
CA THR A 334 3.22 -8.80 -6.34
C THR A 334 2.31 -7.85 -7.12
N ALA A 335 1.38 -8.34 -7.88
CA ALA A 335 0.36 -7.51 -8.50
C ALA A 335 -0.57 -6.89 -7.42
N GLY A 336 -0.21 -5.73 -6.93
CA GLY A 336 -0.99 -4.93 -5.98
C GLY A 336 -0.87 -5.31 -4.50
N LEU A 337 -0.21 -6.41 -4.17
CA LEU A 337 0.00 -6.86 -2.79
C LEU A 337 1.50 -7.01 -2.47
N SER A 338 1.78 -7.43 -1.24
CA SER A 338 3.10 -7.82 -0.77
C SER A 338 2.99 -9.13 0.01
N ARG A 339 4.00 -9.99 -0.11
CA ARG A 339 4.18 -11.17 0.73
C ARG A 339 4.85 -10.77 2.04
N ILE A 340 4.27 -11.15 3.16
CA ILE A 340 4.75 -10.86 4.51
C ILE A 340 4.94 -12.19 5.23
N VAL A 341 6.15 -12.42 5.72
CA VAL A 341 6.44 -13.60 6.57
C VAL A 341 6.61 -13.11 8.00
N LEU A 342 5.73 -13.57 8.88
CA LEU A 342 5.74 -13.22 10.29
C LEU A 342 6.79 -14.07 11.06
N PRO A 343 7.19 -13.65 12.28
CA PRO A 343 8.22 -14.35 13.04
C PRO A 343 7.93 -15.83 13.34
N ASP A 344 6.67 -16.22 13.42
CA ASP A 344 6.21 -17.60 13.62
C ASP A 344 6.12 -18.43 12.31
N GLY A 345 6.53 -17.85 11.18
CA GLY A 345 6.45 -18.45 9.85
C GLY A 345 5.10 -18.30 9.14
N THR A 346 4.10 -17.70 9.78
CA THR A 346 2.82 -17.40 9.13
C THR A 346 3.05 -16.48 7.94
N VAL A 347 2.47 -16.84 6.79
CA VAL A 347 2.51 -16.01 5.58
C VAL A 347 1.21 -15.25 5.45
N ALA A 348 1.30 -13.93 5.49
CA ALA A 348 0.21 -13.03 5.16
C ALA A 348 0.50 -12.31 3.84
N TRP A 349 -0.56 -11.93 3.16
CA TRP A 349 -0.51 -11.13 1.95
C TRP A 349 -1.31 -9.86 2.20
N GLY A 350 -0.83 -8.72 1.74
CA GLY A 350 -1.53 -7.47 2.02
C GLY A 350 -0.92 -6.28 1.34
N LYS A 351 -1.49 -5.11 1.60
CA LYS A 351 -0.96 -3.83 1.11
C LYS A 351 -1.03 -2.77 2.20
N THR A 352 0.10 -2.18 2.49
CA THR A 352 0.16 -1.00 3.35
C THR A 352 -0.09 0.28 2.56
N GLY A 353 -0.57 1.29 3.24
CA GLY A 353 -0.75 2.63 2.70
C GLY A 353 -0.27 3.71 3.66
N GLY A 354 0.28 4.77 3.13
CA GLY A 354 0.70 5.93 3.91
C GLY A 354 0.33 7.22 3.19
N ARG A 355 -0.39 8.10 3.89
CA ARG A 355 -0.58 9.52 3.56
C ARG A 355 -0.29 10.32 4.81
N HIS A 356 0.08 11.58 4.70
CA HIS A 356 0.30 12.41 5.89
C HIS A 356 -0.87 12.28 6.86
N GLY A 357 -0.57 11.98 8.10
CA GLY A 357 -1.56 11.73 9.16
C GLY A 357 -2.24 10.34 9.13
N TYR A 358 -1.91 9.45 8.19
CA TYR A 358 -2.57 8.15 8.07
C TYR A 358 -1.60 7.04 7.65
N ASN A 359 -1.47 6.00 8.48
CA ASN A 359 -0.91 4.69 8.11
C ASN A 359 -2.04 3.66 8.08
N THR A 360 -2.14 2.91 7.01
CA THR A 360 -3.23 1.96 6.77
C THR A 360 -2.68 0.62 6.28
N ALA A 361 -3.44 -0.44 6.46
CA ALA A 361 -3.20 -1.69 5.76
C ALA A 361 -4.48 -2.49 5.56
N ILE A 362 -4.43 -3.33 4.53
CA ILE A 362 -5.22 -4.54 4.39
C ILE A 362 -4.27 -5.74 4.43
N GLY A 363 -4.68 -6.85 5.00
CA GLY A 363 -3.90 -8.08 4.99
C GLY A 363 -4.76 -9.30 5.30
N ALA A 364 -4.34 -10.46 4.80
CA ALA A 364 -4.97 -11.73 5.11
C ALA A 364 -4.00 -12.90 4.92
N THR A 365 -4.28 -14.03 5.59
CA THR A 365 -3.77 -15.33 5.18
C THR A 365 -4.45 -15.77 3.87
N ARG A 366 -3.77 -16.58 3.06
CA ARG A 366 -4.30 -17.00 1.75
C ARG A 366 -5.63 -17.74 1.84
N ASP A 367 -5.84 -18.46 2.93
CA ASP A 367 -7.03 -19.27 3.24
C ASP A 367 -8.15 -18.45 3.93
N LEU A 368 -7.93 -17.13 4.14
CA LEU A 368 -8.85 -16.27 4.89
C LEU A 368 -9.12 -16.73 6.33
N SER A 369 -8.26 -17.55 6.93
CA SER A 369 -8.38 -17.87 8.35
C SER A 369 -8.18 -16.63 9.22
N ARG A 370 -7.37 -15.66 8.76
CA ARG A 370 -7.17 -14.36 9.39
C ARG A 370 -7.18 -13.23 8.37
N THR A 371 -7.94 -12.17 8.66
CA THR A 371 -7.87 -10.88 7.95
C THR A 371 -7.54 -9.77 8.93
N LEU A 372 -6.88 -8.72 8.46
CA LEU A 372 -6.57 -7.52 9.21
C LEU A 372 -6.79 -6.28 8.33
N VAL A 373 -7.48 -5.31 8.89
CA VAL A 373 -7.56 -3.95 8.36
C VAL A 373 -7.30 -2.98 9.50
N TYR A 374 -6.45 -2.00 9.27
CA TYR A 374 -6.29 -0.90 10.21
C TYR A 374 -6.14 0.46 9.53
N SER A 375 -6.49 1.50 10.28
CA SER A 375 -6.09 2.89 10.04
C SER A 375 -5.54 3.45 11.33
N VAL A 376 -4.27 3.85 11.33
CA VAL A 376 -3.60 4.55 12.43
C VAL A 376 -3.44 6.01 12.02
N ASN A 377 -4.00 6.94 12.81
CA ASN A 377 -3.77 8.37 12.63
C ASN A 377 -2.36 8.71 13.15
N ALA A 378 -1.35 8.31 12.35
CA ALA A 378 0.06 8.40 12.70
C ALA A 378 0.54 9.86 12.67
N THR A 379 1.33 10.24 13.67
CA THR A 379 1.90 11.60 13.80
C THR A 379 3.14 11.81 12.92
N ASP A 380 3.70 10.73 12.38
CA ASP A 380 4.73 10.74 11.34
C ASP A 380 4.50 9.57 10.37
N ALA A 381 3.49 9.72 9.50
CA ALA A 381 3.07 8.66 8.59
C ALA A 381 4.04 8.42 7.42
N LYS A 382 5.01 9.29 7.20
CA LYS A 382 6.03 9.24 6.14
C LYS A 382 7.45 9.06 6.68
N GLY A 383 7.61 8.94 7.98
CA GLY A 383 8.89 8.65 8.61
C GLY A 383 9.53 7.35 8.10
N GLN A 384 10.83 7.25 8.26
CA GLN A 384 11.62 6.09 7.81
C GLN A 384 11.31 4.83 8.63
N ASP A 385 10.95 5.00 9.89
CA ASP A 385 10.69 3.90 10.81
C ASP A 385 9.24 3.40 10.69
N THR A 386 9.05 2.10 10.91
CA THR A 386 7.71 1.53 11.03
C THR A 386 7.00 2.09 12.26
N ASN A 387 5.81 2.64 12.08
CA ASN A 387 4.97 3.12 13.17
C ASN A 387 4.72 2.00 14.18
N ARG A 388 5.06 2.24 15.47
CA ARG A 388 5.03 1.21 16.54
C ARG A 388 3.61 0.73 16.82
N VAL A 389 2.60 1.59 16.72
CA VAL A 389 1.19 1.21 16.89
C VAL A 389 0.77 0.27 15.77
N ALA A 390 1.09 0.59 14.52
CA ALA A 390 0.81 -0.27 13.38
C ALA A 390 1.51 -1.64 13.50
N LEU A 391 2.77 -1.65 13.92
CA LEU A 391 3.51 -2.90 14.17
C LEU A 391 2.86 -3.73 15.28
N GLY A 392 2.51 -3.11 16.41
CA GLY A 392 1.81 -3.75 17.52
C GLY A 392 0.48 -4.39 17.09
N ILE A 393 -0.31 -3.69 16.27
CA ILE A 393 -1.56 -4.19 15.70
C ILE A 393 -1.30 -5.44 14.82
N VAL A 394 -0.31 -5.38 13.92
CA VAL A 394 0.02 -6.53 13.05
C VAL A 394 0.44 -7.74 13.87
N MET A 395 1.33 -7.54 14.86
CA MET A 395 1.77 -8.63 15.72
C MET A 395 0.61 -9.22 16.52
N ALA A 396 -0.23 -8.38 17.15
CA ALA A 396 -1.38 -8.85 17.90
C ALA A 396 -2.44 -9.57 17.07
N ALA A 397 -2.57 -9.21 15.78
CA ALA A 397 -3.55 -9.82 14.90
C ALA A 397 -3.15 -11.20 14.40
N PHE A 398 -1.85 -11.48 14.19
CA PHE A 398 -1.38 -12.70 13.53
C PHE A 398 -0.57 -13.63 14.43
N THR A 399 0.03 -13.15 15.52
CA THR A 399 0.75 -14.02 16.46
C THR A 399 -0.20 -14.65 17.48
N LYS A 400 0.16 -15.85 17.95
CA LYS A 400 -0.57 -16.60 18.96
C LYS A 400 -0.41 -16.00 20.35
#